data_e44f7897e8026abccbf97f6ca9821bee
#
_entry.id   e44f7897e8026abccbf97f6ca9821bee
#
_cell.length_a   1.000
_cell.length_b   1.000
_cell.length_c   1.000
_cell.angle_alpha   90.00
_cell.angle_beta   90.00
_cell.angle_gamma   90.00
#
_symmetry.space_group_name_H-M   'P 1'
#
loop_
_entity.id
_entity.type
_entity.pdbx_description
1 polymer ?
#
loop_
_entity_poly.entity_id
_entity_poly.type
_entity_poly.pdbx_seq_one_letter_code
_entity_poly.pdbx_strand_id
1 'polypeptide(L)'
;FSYPKPRNLIEYLIKVADVTDNDIILDFFSGSASTADAVMHLNLNDGNKRNFIMVQLPEICDEKSEAYKAGYKNICEIGEERIRRAGKQVKADWEKEHPSDGLFGSDEEFTTDIGFKVFKLDSTNVNEWDPNMKLDDKELAMRLGEVFKSDRSKEDILYEIMLKYGVFDKQVEEIDVNGKTMYRVGKRYMIVCLEDYITSEDVKAIGELSPRTVIFNEVGFMNDNDKINAVYNLEKAGVEDVKCI
;
A
#
# COMPACT_ATOMS: atom_id res chain seq x y z
N PHE A 1 -6.75 -21.88 -14.43
CA PHE A 1 -5.91 -22.64 -13.48
C PHE A 1 -6.66 -23.92 -13.08
N SER A 2 -6.13 -25.07 -13.48
CA SER A 2 -6.93 -26.32 -13.41
C SER A 2 -6.88 -27.01 -12.04
N TYR A 3 -5.86 -26.76 -11.21
CA TYR A 3 -5.64 -27.48 -9.96
C TYR A 3 -5.18 -26.56 -8.82
N PRO A 4 -6.08 -25.74 -8.24
CA PRO A 4 -5.74 -24.96 -7.05
C PRO A 4 -5.45 -25.90 -5.86
N LYS A 5 -4.55 -25.51 -4.97
CA LYS A 5 -4.34 -26.26 -3.73
C LYS A 5 -5.61 -26.20 -2.86
N PRO A 6 -5.98 -27.33 -2.19
CA PRO A 6 -7.12 -27.32 -1.29
C PRO A 6 -6.89 -26.36 -0.12
N ARG A 7 -7.86 -25.48 0.15
CA ARG A 7 -7.82 -24.54 1.26
C ARG A 7 -7.53 -25.23 2.60
N ASN A 8 -8.24 -26.30 2.90
CA ASN A 8 -8.10 -27.02 4.17
C ASN A 8 -6.67 -27.57 4.40
N LEU A 9 -5.94 -27.92 3.34
CA LEU A 9 -4.54 -28.34 3.47
C LEU A 9 -3.67 -27.17 3.92
N ILE A 10 -3.88 -25.98 3.35
CA ILE A 10 -3.12 -24.79 3.71
C ILE A 10 -3.46 -24.35 5.13
N GLU A 11 -4.73 -24.36 5.52
CA GLU A 11 -5.18 -24.08 6.88
C GLU A 11 -4.52 -25.03 7.89
N TYR A 12 -4.45 -26.32 7.57
CA TYR A 12 -3.76 -27.32 8.40
C TYR A 12 -2.27 -26.99 8.55
N LEU A 13 -1.58 -26.66 7.45
CA LEU A 13 -0.15 -26.30 7.48
C LEU A 13 0.11 -25.03 8.31
N ILE A 14 -0.73 -24.02 8.19
CA ILE A 14 -0.64 -22.78 8.98
C ILE A 14 -0.79 -23.09 10.48
N LYS A 15 -1.74 -23.97 10.86
CA LYS A 15 -1.93 -24.40 12.23
C LYS A 15 -0.75 -25.22 12.76
N VAL A 16 -0.20 -26.12 11.95
CA VAL A 16 0.98 -26.95 12.34
C VAL A 16 2.22 -26.07 12.51
N ALA A 17 2.36 -25.01 11.73
CA ALA A 17 3.45 -24.04 11.86
C ALA A 17 3.27 -23.03 13.01
N ASP A 18 2.17 -23.14 13.77
CA ASP A 18 1.84 -22.28 14.92
C ASP A 18 1.86 -20.78 14.57
N VAL A 19 1.35 -20.46 13.38
CA VAL A 19 1.27 -19.05 12.89
C VAL A 19 0.12 -18.34 13.59
N THR A 20 0.42 -17.24 14.27
CA THR A 20 -0.51 -16.53 15.17
C THR A 20 -0.69 -15.06 14.79
N ASP A 21 -1.17 -14.23 15.73
CA ASP A 21 -1.46 -12.82 15.55
C ASP A 21 -0.27 -12.01 15.01
N ASN A 22 -0.55 -11.21 13.99
CA ASN A 22 0.38 -10.32 13.29
C ASN A 22 1.51 -11.02 12.52
N ASP A 23 1.54 -12.36 12.50
CA ASP A 23 2.46 -13.08 11.64
C ASP A 23 2.11 -12.87 10.16
N ILE A 24 3.14 -12.98 9.30
CA ILE A 24 3.02 -12.79 7.86
C ILE A 24 3.25 -14.12 7.15
N ILE A 25 2.28 -14.55 6.36
CA ILE A 25 2.39 -15.72 5.50
C ILE A 25 2.80 -15.26 4.10
N LEU A 26 4.01 -15.64 3.68
CA LEU A 26 4.52 -15.34 2.35
C LEU A 26 4.35 -16.55 1.43
N ASP A 27 3.67 -16.35 0.30
CA ASP A 27 3.56 -17.32 -0.79
C ASP A 27 4.09 -16.68 -2.08
N PHE A 28 5.32 -17.02 -2.45
CA PHE A 28 5.99 -16.42 -3.60
C PHE A 28 5.80 -17.20 -4.92
N PHE A 29 4.91 -18.18 -4.93
CA PHE A 29 4.34 -18.84 -6.12
C PHE A 29 2.84 -19.05 -5.91
N SER A 30 2.13 -17.97 -5.61
CA SER A 30 0.76 -18.00 -5.08
C SER A 30 -0.29 -18.58 -6.03
N GLY A 31 0.04 -18.69 -7.32
CA GLY A 31 -0.87 -19.22 -8.32
C GLY A 31 -2.21 -18.50 -8.30
N SER A 32 -3.26 -19.22 -7.94
CA SER A 32 -4.60 -18.66 -7.80
C SER A 32 -4.92 -18.15 -6.39
N ALA A 33 -3.92 -17.82 -5.58
CA ALA A 33 -4.04 -17.24 -4.23
C ALA A 33 -4.86 -18.07 -3.22
N SER A 34 -4.76 -19.42 -3.26
CA SER A 34 -5.43 -20.28 -2.29
C SER A 34 -4.93 -20.05 -0.86
N THR A 35 -3.71 -19.58 -0.68
CA THR A 35 -3.12 -19.25 0.62
C THR A 35 -3.81 -18.03 1.26
N ALA A 36 -4.08 -17.00 0.50
CA ALA A 36 -4.82 -15.83 1.00
C ALA A 36 -6.26 -16.20 1.42
N ASP A 37 -6.94 -17.02 0.61
CA ASP A 37 -8.26 -17.59 0.93
C ASP A 37 -8.23 -18.35 2.27
N ALA A 38 -7.23 -19.20 2.49
CA ALA A 38 -7.05 -19.96 3.74
C ALA A 38 -6.80 -19.04 4.94
N VAL A 39 -5.95 -18.02 4.80
CA VAL A 39 -5.65 -17.06 5.87
C VAL A 39 -6.90 -16.28 6.30
N MET A 40 -7.68 -15.76 5.36
CA MET A 40 -8.91 -15.03 5.68
C MET A 40 -9.91 -15.88 6.45
N HIS A 41 -10.13 -17.14 6.03
CA HIS A 41 -11.04 -18.04 6.72
C HIS A 41 -10.51 -18.45 8.10
N LEU A 42 -9.20 -18.68 8.26
CA LEU A 42 -8.62 -18.94 9.58
C LEU A 42 -8.79 -17.77 10.52
N ASN A 43 -8.53 -16.54 10.05
CA ASN A 43 -8.69 -15.33 10.85
C ASN A 43 -10.15 -15.17 11.34
N LEU A 44 -11.12 -15.49 10.49
CA LEU A 44 -12.53 -15.52 10.91
C LEU A 44 -12.77 -16.56 12.00
N ASN A 45 -12.23 -17.80 11.82
CA ASN A 45 -12.55 -18.92 12.67
C ASN A 45 -11.93 -18.86 14.07
N ASP A 46 -10.73 -18.27 14.20
CA ASP A 46 -9.99 -18.26 15.45
C ASP A 46 -9.70 -16.85 16.01
N GLY A 47 -10.17 -15.79 15.31
CA GLY A 47 -10.05 -14.41 15.74
C GLY A 47 -8.63 -13.82 15.60
N ASN A 48 -7.67 -14.57 15.08
CA ASN A 48 -6.32 -14.06 14.84
C ASN A 48 -6.27 -13.07 13.66
N LYS A 49 -5.23 -12.23 13.63
CA LYS A 49 -5.00 -11.19 12.60
C LYS A 49 -3.73 -11.47 11.82
N ARG A 50 -3.67 -12.64 11.18
CA ARG A 50 -2.55 -12.99 10.29
C ARG A 50 -2.60 -12.16 9.02
N ASN A 51 -1.43 -11.81 8.52
CA ASN A 51 -1.28 -11.11 7.25
C ASN A 51 -0.76 -12.07 6.17
N PHE A 52 -0.97 -11.72 4.91
CA PHE A 52 -0.43 -12.49 3.79
C PHE A 52 0.25 -11.59 2.76
N ILE A 53 1.28 -12.13 2.12
CA ILE A 53 1.95 -11.54 0.96
C ILE A 53 1.96 -12.59 -0.14
N MET A 54 1.25 -12.31 -1.23
CA MET A 54 1.14 -13.19 -2.39
C MET A 54 1.99 -12.63 -3.53
N VAL A 55 2.95 -13.40 -4.02
CA VAL A 55 3.78 -13.02 -5.16
C VAL A 55 3.55 -13.98 -6.30
N GLN A 56 3.26 -13.46 -7.49
CA GLN A 56 3.01 -14.25 -8.68
C GLN A 56 3.49 -13.52 -9.93
N LEU A 57 4.14 -14.25 -10.83
CA LEU A 57 4.43 -13.77 -12.17
C LEU A 57 3.12 -13.72 -12.99
N PRO A 58 2.91 -12.69 -13.82
CA PRO A 58 1.69 -12.51 -14.60
C PRO A 58 1.63 -13.42 -15.82
N GLU A 59 1.66 -14.74 -15.59
CA GLU A 59 1.52 -15.73 -16.67
C GLU A 59 0.21 -15.54 -17.41
N ILE A 60 0.30 -15.41 -18.73
CA ILE A 60 -0.85 -15.16 -19.61
C ILE A 60 -1.77 -16.38 -19.65
N CYS A 61 -3.06 -16.17 -19.54
CA CYS A 61 -4.06 -17.21 -19.70
C CYS A 61 -4.15 -17.66 -21.18
N ASP A 62 -4.26 -18.96 -21.42
CA ASP A 62 -4.55 -19.49 -22.76
C ASP A 62 -5.90 -18.93 -23.24
N GLU A 63 -5.93 -18.39 -24.45
CA GLU A 63 -7.15 -17.80 -25.05
C GLU A 63 -8.34 -18.76 -25.13
N LYS A 64 -8.05 -20.09 -25.17
CA LYS A 64 -9.07 -21.13 -25.17
C LYS A 64 -9.56 -21.52 -23.79
N SER A 65 -8.88 -21.05 -22.74
CA SER A 65 -9.24 -21.37 -21.34
C SER A 65 -10.54 -20.70 -20.92
N GLU A 66 -11.24 -21.32 -19.98
CA GLU A 66 -12.43 -20.75 -19.39
C GLU A 66 -12.12 -19.43 -18.62
N ALA A 67 -10.92 -19.32 -18.06
CA ALA A 67 -10.46 -18.10 -17.40
C ALA A 67 -10.37 -16.93 -18.39
N TYR A 68 -9.79 -17.14 -19.55
CA TYR A 68 -9.69 -16.10 -20.60
C TYR A 68 -11.07 -15.69 -21.11
N LYS A 69 -11.95 -16.66 -21.35
CA LYS A 69 -13.35 -16.41 -21.75
C LYS A 69 -14.14 -15.64 -20.69
N ALA A 70 -13.78 -15.82 -19.41
CA ALA A 70 -14.36 -15.07 -18.28
C ALA A 70 -13.76 -13.67 -18.11
N GLY A 71 -12.77 -13.26 -18.95
CA GLY A 71 -12.18 -11.94 -18.99
C GLY A 71 -10.83 -11.80 -18.29
N TYR A 72 -10.30 -12.86 -17.69
CA TYR A 72 -8.98 -12.82 -17.01
C TYR A 72 -7.86 -13.03 -18.01
N LYS A 73 -6.92 -12.08 -18.07
CA LYS A 73 -5.80 -12.11 -19.02
C LYS A 73 -4.61 -12.90 -18.48
N ASN A 74 -4.40 -12.93 -17.19
CA ASN A 74 -3.29 -13.59 -16.53
C ASN A 74 -3.69 -14.22 -15.19
N ILE A 75 -2.80 -15.03 -14.63
CA ILE A 75 -3.06 -15.77 -13.39
C ILE A 75 -3.18 -14.84 -12.17
N CYS A 76 -2.52 -13.67 -12.17
CA CYS A 76 -2.63 -12.71 -11.06
C CYS A 76 -4.07 -12.19 -10.93
N GLU A 77 -4.72 -11.87 -12.05
CA GLU A 77 -6.13 -11.43 -12.06
C GLU A 77 -7.08 -12.50 -11.49
N ILE A 78 -6.78 -13.79 -11.76
CA ILE A 78 -7.52 -14.92 -11.16
C ILE A 78 -7.29 -14.95 -9.65
N GLY A 79 -6.05 -14.77 -9.21
CA GLY A 79 -5.69 -14.72 -7.79
C GLY A 79 -6.39 -13.59 -7.06
N GLU A 80 -6.35 -12.38 -7.61
CA GLU A 80 -7.05 -11.20 -7.07
C GLU A 80 -8.55 -11.43 -6.93
N GLU A 81 -9.19 -11.98 -7.96
CA GLU A 81 -10.62 -12.27 -7.92
C GLU A 81 -10.94 -13.35 -6.88
N ARG A 82 -10.07 -14.36 -6.71
CA ARG A 82 -10.25 -15.34 -5.63
C ARG A 82 -10.21 -14.67 -4.26
N ILE A 83 -9.25 -13.78 -4.01
CA ILE A 83 -9.15 -13.05 -2.74
C ILE A 83 -10.43 -12.23 -2.49
N ARG A 84 -10.93 -11.51 -3.52
CA ARG A 84 -12.19 -10.75 -3.41
C ARG A 84 -13.39 -11.64 -3.09
N ARG A 85 -13.47 -12.83 -3.70
CA ARG A 85 -14.54 -13.81 -3.42
C ARG A 85 -14.41 -14.43 -2.04
N ALA A 86 -13.20 -14.78 -1.63
CA ALA A 86 -12.92 -15.29 -0.29
C ALA A 86 -13.36 -14.28 0.78
N GLY A 87 -12.99 -12.99 0.63
CA GLY A 87 -13.43 -11.95 1.55
C GLY A 87 -14.94 -11.79 1.62
N LYS A 88 -15.64 -11.83 0.48
CA LYS A 88 -17.11 -11.82 0.47
C LYS A 88 -17.71 -13.04 1.17
N GLN A 89 -17.12 -14.23 0.97
CA GLN A 89 -17.59 -15.45 1.60
C GLN A 89 -17.37 -15.40 3.12
N VAL A 90 -16.19 -14.98 3.56
CA VAL A 90 -15.86 -14.79 4.98
C VAL A 90 -16.86 -13.86 5.66
N LYS A 91 -17.18 -12.74 5.03
CA LYS A 91 -18.19 -11.80 5.55
C LYS A 91 -19.58 -12.42 5.60
N ALA A 92 -19.99 -13.11 4.54
CA ALA A 92 -21.30 -13.77 4.49
C ALA A 92 -21.43 -14.92 5.50
N ASP A 93 -20.34 -15.64 5.78
CA ASP A 93 -20.33 -16.70 6.77
C ASP A 93 -20.44 -16.13 8.20
N TRP A 94 -19.74 -15.02 8.47
CA TRP A 94 -19.89 -14.30 9.73
C TRP A 94 -21.32 -13.76 9.94
N GLU A 95 -21.92 -13.13 8.92
CA GLU A 95 -23.29 -12.59 8.97
C GLU A 95 -24.35 -13.68 9.23
N LYS A 96 -24.12 -14.90 8.78
CA LYS A 96 -25.03 -16.05 9.09
C LYS A 96 -24.97 -16.46 10.55
N GLU A 97 -23.80 -16.39 11.17
CA GLU A 97 -23.57 -16.75 12.56
C GLU A 97 -23.98 -15.62 13.51
N HIS A 98 -23.99 -14.35 13.01
CA HIS A 98 -24.32 -13.15 13.75
C HIS A 98 -25.45 -12.36 13.10
N PRO A 99 -26.67 -12.90 13.07
CA PRO A 99 -27.82 -12.21 12.46
C PRO A 99 -28.10 -10.91 13.20
N SER A 100 -28.21 -9.81 12.46
CA SER A 100 -28.54 -8.47 13.03
C SER A 100 -30.02 -8.32 13.35
N ASP A 101 -30.89 -9.17 12.79
CA ASP A 101 -32.36 -9.07 12.89
C ASP A 101 -32.93 -10.10 13.85
N GLY A 102 -33.79 -9.66 14.77
CA GLY A 102 -34.60 -10.51 15.63
C GLY A 102 -34.38 -10.32 17.13
N LEU A 103 -35.12 -11.11 17.94
CA LEU A 103 -35.10 -11.03 19.42
C LEU A 103 -33.74 -11.37 20.05
N PHE A 104 -32.83 -11.96 19.27
CA PHE A 104 -31.47 -12.39 19.64
C PHE A 104 -30.42 -11.84 18.66
N GLY A 105 -30.69 -10.67 18.02
CA GLY A 105 -29.71 -10.01 17.15
C GLY A 105 -28.40 -9.72 17.90
N SER A 106 -27.27 -9.93 17.24
CA SER A 106 -25.93 -9.61 17.78
C SER A 106 -25.59 -8.17 17.45
N ASP A 107 -25.12 -7.42 18.45
CA ASP A 107 -24.54 -6.09 18.26
C ASP A 107 -23.03 -6.18 17.91
N GLU A 108 -22.51 -7.37 17.66
CA GLU A 108 -21.11 -7.56 17.32
C GLU A 108 -20.79 -7.05 15.92
N GLU A 109 -19.68 -6.34 15.81
CA GLU A 109 -19.20 -5.82 14.52
C GLU A 109 -18.26 -6.79 13.84
N PHE A 110 -18.35 -6.87 12.50
CA PHE A 110 -17.41 -7.62 11.68
C PHE A 110 -16.03 -6.94 11.70
N THR A 111 -15.04 -7.57 12.32
CA THR A 111 -13.69 -7.01 12.50
C THR A 111 -12.60 -7.72 11.70
N THR A 112 -12.91 -8.83 11.04
CA THR A 112 -11.93 -9.57 10.23
C THR A 112 -11.52 -8.75 9.01
N ASP A 113 -10.22 -8.50 8.84
CA ASP A 113 -9.70 -7.81 7.67
C ASP A 113 -9.81 -8.71 6.43
N ILE A 114 -10.57 -8.25 5.45
CA ILE A 114 -10.77 -8.89 4.15
C ILE A 114 -10.23 -8.04 2.99
N GLY A 115 -9.55 -6.95 3.30
CA GLY A 115 -8.91 -6.07 2.33
C GLY A 115 -7.56 -6.62 1.85
N PHE A 116 -7.13 -6.16 0.70
CA PHE A 116 -5.78 -6.38 0.21
C PHE A 116 -5.38 -5.27 -0.76
N LYS A 117 -4.06 -5.09 -0.93
CA LYS A 117 -3.48 -4.16 -1.89
C LYS A 117 -2.85 -4.95 -3.03
N VAL A 118 -2.90 -4.40 -4.24
CA VAL A 118 -2.27 -4.98 -5.42
C VAL A 118 -1.13 -4.07 -5.86
N PHE A 119 0.07 -4.64 -5.96
CA PHE A 119 1.24 -3.94 -6.47
C PHE A 119 1.76 -4.63 -7.72
N LYS A 120 2.27 -3.84 -8.66
CA LYS A 120 3.00 -4.33 -9.83
C LYS A 120 4.45 -3.88 -9.70
N LEU A 121 5.38 -4.85 -9.84
CA LEU A 121 6.79 -4.51 -9.88
C LEU A 121 7.10 -3.80 -11.20
N ASP A 122 7.69 -2.63 -11.10
CA ASP A 122 8.15 -1.81 -12.21
C ASP A 122 9.50 -1.18 -11.86
N SER A 123 10.06 -0.38 -12.76
CA SER A 123 11.22 0.45 -12.47
C SER A 123 10.90 1.52 -11.42
N THR A 124 11.91 2.03 -10.73
CA THR A 124 11.75 3.14 -9.77
C THR A 124 10.97 4.32 -10.37
N ASN A 125 10.20 5.00 -9.55
CA ASN A 125 9.45 6.20 -9.94
C ASN A 125 10.33 7.47 -10.02
N VAL A 126 11.55 7.38 -9.49
CA VAL A 126 12.54 8.47 -9.50
C VAL A 126 13.34 8.42 -10.80
N ASN A 127 13.62 9.57 -11.38
CA ASN A 127 14.54 9.70 -12.50
C ASN A 127 15.95 9.33 -12.05
N GLU A 128 16.54 8.33 -12.70
CA GLU A 128 17.90 7.89 -12.39
C GLU A 128 18.92 8.90 -12.96
N TRP A 129 19.92 9.21 -12.16
CA TRP A 129 21.03 10.00 -12.61
C TRP A 129 22.01 9.13 -13.43
N ASP A 130 22.21 9.50 -14.72
CA ASP A 130 23.24 8.89 -15.56
C ASP A 130 24.45 9.85 -15.71
N PRO A 131 25.57 9.56 -15.08
CA PRO A 131 26.77 10.42 -15.15
C PRO A 131 27.43 10.44 -16.53
N ASN A 132 27.06 9.50 -17.41
CA ASN A 132 27.62 9.42 -18.78
C ASN A 132 26.77 10.19 -19.81
N MET A 133 25.61 10.69 -19.40
CA MET A 133 24.73 11.43 -20.28
C MET A 133 25.32 12.83 -20.55
N LYS A 134 25.55 13.12 -21.83
CA LYS A 134 26.00 14.45 -22.29
C LYS A 134 24.75 15.33 -22.45
N LEU A 135 24.42 16.06 -21.43
CA LEU A 135 23.35 17.06 -21.44
C LEU A 135 23.94 18.45 -21.67
N ASP A 136 23.23 19.31 -22.38
CA ASP A 136 23.54 20.73 -22.34
C ASP A 136 23.04 21.34 -21.00
N ASP A 137 23.45 22.58 -20.70
CA ASP A 137 23.10 23.25 -19.44
C ASP A 137 21.58 23.40 -19.23
N LYS A 138 20.79 23.47 -20.31
CA LYS A 138 19.34 23.58 -20.25
C LYS A 138 18.67 22.24 -19.96
N GLU A 139 19.12 21.21 -20.63
CA GLU A 139 18.65 19.82 -20.41
C GLU A 139 19.00 19.34 -19.00
N LEU A 140 20.19 19.74 -18.51
CA LEU A 140 20.62 19.48 -17.14
C LEU A 140 19.70 20.20 -16.14
N ALA A 141 19.42 21.46 -16.34
CA ALA A 141 18.53 22.24 -15.47
C ALA A 141 17.08 21.68 -15.45
N MET A 142 16.55 21.26 -16.59
CA MET A 142 15.25 20.61 -16.66
C MET A 142 15.23 19.30 -15.88
N ARG A 143 16.24 18.44 -16.05
CA ARG A 143 16.32 17.15 -15.34
C ARG A 143 16.52 17.29 -13.84
N LEU A 144 17.24 18.28 -13.38
CA LEU A 144 17.38 18.58 -11.95
C LEU A 144 16.05 19.04 -11.34
N GLY A 145 15.13 19.58 -12.16
CA GLY A 145 13.77 19.93 -11.75
C GLY A 145 12.77 18.76 -11.82
N GLU A 146 13.10 17.65 -12.47
CA GLU A 146 12.20 16.51 -12.65
C GLU A 146 12.68 15.31 -11.81
N VAL A 147 12.38 15.34 -10.52
CA VAL A 147 12.76 14.24 -9.60
C VAL A 147 12.03 12.95 -9.95
N PHE A 148 10.75 13.04 -10.29
CA PHE A 148 9.91 11.89 -10.59
C PHE A 148 9.66 11.74 -12.09
N LYS A 149 9.45 10.49 -12.52
CA LYS A 149 9.03 10.19 -13.89
C LYS A 149 7.64 10.72 -14.15
N SER A 150 7.42 11.34 -15.31
CA SER A 150 6.17 12.01 -15.68
C SER A 150 4.97 11.07 -15.88
N ASP A 151 5.23 9.76 -16.07
CA ASP A 151 4.23 8.72 -16.29
C ASP A 151 3.80 8.03 -14.97
N ARG A 152 4.25 8.52 -13.82
CA ARG A 152 3.96 7.95 -12.48
C ARG A 152 2.92 8.77 -11.74
N SER A 153 2.02 8.06 -11.05
CA SER A 153 1.06 8.71 -10.16
C SER A 153 1.69 9.09 -8.81
N LYS A 154 1.10 10.04 -8.11
CA LYS A 154 1.52 10.38 -6.74
C LYS A 154 1.40 9.17 -5.79
N GLU A 155 0.44 8.28 -6.02
CA GLU A 155 0.30 7.04 -5.26
C GLU A 155 1.46 6.07 -5.52
N ASP A 156 1.91 5.90 -6.77
CA ASP A 156 3.07 5.06 -7.10
C ASP A 156 4.32 5.55 -6.36
N ILE A 157 4.54 6.87 -6.35
CA ILE A 157 5.66 7.51 -5.65
C ILE A 157 5.52 7.31 -4.13
N LEU A 158 4.34 7.53 -3.57
CA LEU A 158 4.06 7.34 -2.15
C LEU A 158 4.38 5.91 -1.70
N TYR A 159 3.90 4.90 -2.44
CA TYR A 159 4.15 3.50 -2.07
C TYR A 159 5.62 3.11 -2.23
N GLU A 160 6.35 3.66 -3.20
CA GLU A 160 7.80 3.46 -3.29
C GLU A 160 8.52 4.07 -2.08
N ILE A 161 8.14 5.28 -1.66
CA ILE A 161 8.66 5.91 -0.44
C ILE A 161 8.38 5.02 0.77
N MET A 162 7.14 4.59 0.94
CA MET A 162 6.74 3.72 2.05
C MET A 162 7.57 2.43 2.09
N LEU A 163 7.81 1.79 0.95
CA LEU A 163 8.63 0.58 0.86
C LEU A 163 10.09 0.86 1.25
N LYS A 164 10.68 1.96 0.76
CA LYS A 164 12.06 2.37 1.11
C LYS A 164 12.22 2.69 2.61
N TYR A 165 11.15 3.16 3.26
CA TYR A 165 11.12 3.39 4.71
C TYR A 165 10.70 2.15 5.52
N GLY A 166 10.43 1.01 4.87
CA GLY A 166 9.97 -0.21 5.53
C GLY A 166 8.58 -0.11 6.15
N VAL A 167 7.73 0.78 5.61
CA VAL A 167 6.39 1.10 6.16
C VAL A 167 5.32 0.66 5.18
N PHE A 168 5.01 -0.62 5.15
CA PHE A 168 3.98 -1.17 4.25
C PHE A 168 2.71 -1.64 4.96
N ASP A 169 2.72 -1.71 6.30
CA ASP A 169 1.62 -2.16 7.15
C ASP A 169 0.70 -1.03 7.61
N LYS A 170 1.07 0.24 7.40
CA LYS A 170 0.30 1.39 7.86
C LYS A 170 -0.80 1.76 6.88
N GLN A 171 -1.91 2.24 7.42
CA GLN A 171 -2.97 2.84 6.63
C GLN A 171 -2.51 4.17 6.06
N VAL A 172 -2.91 4.43 4.82
CA VAL A 172 -2.71 5.70 4.12
C VAL A 172 -4.04 6.45 4.08
N GLU A 173 -3.99 7.72 4.38
CA GLU A 173 -5.13 8.62 4.33
C GLU A 173 -4.73 9.89 3.59
N GLU A 174 -5.53 10.28 2.61
CA GLU A 174 -5.41 11.60 2.01
C GLU A 174 -5.97 12.65 2.96
N ILE A 175 -5.19 13.69 3.20
CA ILE A 175 -5.59 14.83 4.03
C ILE A 175 -5.46 16.11 3.23
N ASP A 176 -6.38 17.04 3.45
CA ASP A 176 -6.27 18.40 2.94
C ASP A 176 -5.52 19.29 3.93
N VAL A 177 -4.47 19.94 3.46
CA VAL A 177 -3.72 20.94 4.23
C VAL A 177 -3.65 22.22 3.41
N ASN A 178 -4.42 23.23 3.78
CA ASN A 178 -4.52 24.54 3.10
C ASN A 178 -4.86 24.40 1.60
N GLY A 179 -5.72 23.45 1.22
CA GLY A 179 -6.11 23.19 -0.16
C GLY A 179 -5.12 22.37 -0.97
N LYS A 180 -4.14 21.72 -0.30
CA LYS A 180 -3.18 20.79 -0.90
C LYS A 180 -3.42 19.39 -0.38
N THR A 181 -3.39 18.40 -1.29
CA THR A 181 -3.53 16.99 -0.93
C THR A 181 -2.21 16.44 -0.44
N MET A 182 -2.17 15.98 0.79
CA MET A 182 -1.02 15.30 1.38
C MET A 182 -1.42 13.90 1.85
N TYR A 183 -0.43 13.04 2.02
CA TYR A 183 -0.65 11.67 2.44
C TYR A 183 -0.20 11.46 3.88
N ARG A 184 -1.13 11.08 4.75
CA ARG A 184 -0.85 10.68 6.13
C ARG A 184 -0.72 9.16 6.20
N VAL A 185 0.44 8.67 6.59
CA VAL A 185 0.76 7.24 6.75
C VAL A 185 0.76 6.91 8.24
N GLY A 186 -0.21 6.09 8.68
CA GLY A 186 -0.47 5.88 10.09
C GLY A 186 -0.89 7.19 10.80
N LYS A 187 -1.35 7.11 12.03
CA LYS A 187 -1.89 8.32 12.71
C LYS A 187 -0.88 9.46 12.85
N ARG A 188 0.38 9.14 13.20
CA ARG A 188 1.47 10.12 13.45
C ARG A 188 2.81 9.65 12.92
N TYR A 189 2.84 8.64 12.06
CA TYR A 189 4.10 8.05 11.64
C TYR A 189 4.79 8.92 10.59
N MET A 190 4.10 9.24 9.48
CA MET A 190 4.68 9.98 8.37
C MET A 190 3.64 10.87 7.68
N ILE A 191 4.06 12.03 7.21
CA ILE A 191 3.35 12.84 6.21
C ILE A 191 4.23 12.93 4.98
N VAL A 192 3.64 12.66 3.81
CA VAL A 192 4.28 12.82 2.51
C VAL A 192 3.56 13.92 1.73
N CYS A 193 4.28 14.97 1.39
CA CYS A 193 3.81 16.10 0.61
C CYS A 193 4.51 16.10 -0.75
N LEU A 194 3.77 15.73 -1.80
CA LEU A 194 4.26 15.70 -3.18
C LEU A 194 3.70 16.88 -4.00
N GLU A 195 3.28 17.94 -3.32
CA GLU A 195 2.73 19.15 -3.93
C GLU A 195 3.82 20.17 -4.25
N ASP A 196 3.51 21.01 -5.22
CA ASP A 196 4.33 22.16 -5.58
C ASP A 196 3.95 23.38 -4.74
N TYR A 197 4.83 24.40 -4.71
CA TYR A 197 4.60 25.69 -4.04
C TYR A 197 4.28 25.57 -2.53
N ILE A 198 5.10 24.80 -1.81
CA ILE A 198 4.98 24.62 -0.37
C ILE A 198 5.29 25.92 0.35
N THR A 199 4.35 26.40 1.16
CA THR A 199 4.45 27.67 1.90
C THR A 199 4.80 27.45 3.38
N SER A 200 5.19 28.55 4.07
CA SER A 200 5.42 28.50 5.52
C SER A 200 4.18 28.16 6.33
N GLU A 201 2.99 28.52 5.81
CA GLU A 201 1.71 28.16 6.45
C GLU A 201 1.42 26.66 6.33
N ASP A 202 1.75 26.06 5.18
CA ASP A 202 1.64 24.59 5.01
C ASP A 202 2.57 23.85 5.97
N VAL A 203 3.82 24.30 6.07
CA VAL A 203 4.82 23.72 6.98
C VAL A 203 4.35 23.82 8.44
N LYS A 204 3.77 24.95 8.84
CA LYS A 204 3.20 25.13 10.17
C LYS A 204 2.02 24.17 10.42
N ALA A 205 1.09 24.07 9.49
CA ALA A 205 -0.06 23.18 9.60
C ALA A 205 0.38 21.69 9.67
N ILE A 206 1.40 21.29 8.91
CA ILE A 206 2.02 19.95 9.02
C ILE A 206 2.60 19.74 10.42
N GLY A 207 3.32 20.72 10.97
CA GLY A 207 3.89 20.65 12.32
C GLY A 207 2.82 20.46 13.41
N GLU A 208 1.66 21.11 13.27
CA GLU A 208 0.52 20.96 14.19
C GLU A 208 -0.06 19.54 14.21
N LEU A 209 0.04 18.78 13.11
CA LEU A 209 -0.33 17.37 13.03
C LEU A 209 0.65 16.47 13.80
N SER A 210 1.81 17.00 14.19
CA SER A 210 2.86 16.33 14.96
C SER A 210 3.27 14.95 14.39
N PRO A 211 3.62 14.84 13.12
CA PRO A 211 4.11 13.59 12.55
C PRO A 211 5.53 13.29 13.08
N ARG A 212 5.92 12.02 13.04
CA ARG A 212 7.30 11.63 13.34
C ARG A 212 8.24 11.98 12.18
N THR A 213 7.80 11.73 10.95
CA THR A 213 8.58 11.94 9.72
C THR A 213 7.79 12.82 8.76
N VAL A 214 8.46 13.72 8.07
CA VAL A 214 7.88 14.49 6.96
C VAL A 214 8.76 14.33 5.73
N ILE A 215 8.15 14.03 4.59
CA ILE A 215 8.83 13.92 3.30
C ILE A 215 8.22 14.91 2.34
N PHE A 216 9.06 15.75 1.74
CA PHE A 216 8.68 16.72 0.73
C PHE A 216 9.22 16.34 -0.64
N ASN A 217 8.51 16.73 -1.68
CA ASN A 217 9.08 16.88 -3.01
C ASN A 217 10.08 18.07 -2.98
N GLU A 218 11.35 17.82 -3.35
CA GLU A 218 12.40 18.84 -3.26
C GLU A 218 12.08 20.07 -4.12
N VAL A 219 11.53 19.86 -5.31
CA VAL A 219 11.15 20.94 -6.23
C VAL A 219 9.87 21.68 -5.82
N GLY A 220 9.18 21.22 -4.77
CA GLY A 220 7.98 21.88 -4.22
C GLY A 220 8.29 23.19 -3.51
N PHE A 221 9.54 23.51 -3.20
CA PHE A 221 9.92 24.78 -2.58
C PHE A 221 10.36 25.81 -3.64
N MET A 222 10.02 27.09 -3.43
CA MET A 222 10.39 28.14 -4.35
C MET A 222 11.90 28.42 -4.39
N ASN A 223 12.59 28.16 -3.27
CA ASN A 223 14.04 28.37 -3.12
C ASN A 223 14.58 27.59 -1.92
N ASP A 224 15.92 27.49 -1.84
CA ASP A 224 16.61 26.75 -0.78
C ASP A 224 16.37 27.33 0.62
N ASN A 225 16.17 28.65 0.76
CA ASN A 225 15.89 29.24 2.05
C ASN A 225 14.54 28.77 2.62
N ASP A 226 13.53 28.66 1.77
CA ASP A 226 12.20 28.16 2.18
C ASP A 226 12.31 26.71 2.63
N LYS A 227 13.09 25.88 1.91
CA LYS A 227 13.37 24.48 2.29
C LYS A 227 14.09 24.38 3.65
N ILE A 228 15.16 25.16 3.85
CA ILE A 228 15.90 25.18 5.11
C ILE A 228 14.99 25.63 6.27
N ASN A 229 14.20 26.68 6.06
CA ASN A 229 13.24 27.16 7.04
C ASN A 229 12.15 26.13 7.36
N ALA A 230 11.67 25.38 6.37
CA ALA A 230 10.71 24.32 6.55
C ALA A 230 11.25 23.21 7.46
N VAL A 231 12.46 22.74 7.17
CA VAL A 231 13.16 21.72 8.01
C VAL A 231 13.31 22.22 9.44
N TYR A 232 13.87 23.43 9.62
CA TYR A 232 14.08 24.02 10.95
C TYR A 232 12.79 24.15 11.75
N ASN A 233 11.70 24.63 11.12
CA ASN A 233 10.43 24.84 11.78
C ASN A 233 9.76 23.53 12.19
N LEU A 234 9.86 22.49 11.36
CA LEU A 234 9.32 21.15 11.67
C LEU A 234 10.12 20.47 12.79
N GLU A 235 11.45 20.52 12.76
CA GLU A 235 12.29 20.01 13.85
C GLU A 235 11.96 20.73 15.18
N LYS A 236 11.78 22.05 15.15
CA LYS A 236 11.35 22.82 16.32
C LYS A 236 9.95 22.45 16.79
N ALA A 237 9.05 22.01 15.88
CA ALA A 237 7.73 21.50 16.22
C ALA A 237 7.76 20.05 16.76
N GLY A 238 8.94 19.42 16.80
CA GLY A 238 9.12 18.06 17.35
C GLY A 238 9.07 16.94 16.31
N VAL A 239 9.18 17.25 15.03
CA VAL A 239 9.33 16.24 13.96
C VAL A 239 10.74 15.67 14.04
N GLU A 240 10.86 14.34 14.09
CA GLU A 240 12.16 13.66 14.28
C GLU A 240 12.98 13.57 12.99
N ASP A 241 12.33 13.43 11.83
CA ASP A 241 12.99 13.24 10.54
C ASP A 241 12.27 14.04 9.45
N VAL A 242 12.99 14.95 8.80
CA VAL A 242 12.47 15.76 7.68
C VAL A 242 13.38 15.57 6.48
N LYS A 243 12.80 15.14 5.35
CA LYS A 243 13.55 14.89 4.12
C LYS A 243 12.89 15.54 2.92
N CYS A 244 13.73 15.92 1.96
CA CYS A 244 13.34 16.29 0.62
C CYS A 244 13.87 15.23 -0.36
N ILE A 245 13.08 14.86 -1.33
CA ILE A 245 13.38 13.85 -2.35
C ILE A 245 13.09 14.41 -3.73
#